data_c3d0b0356ca0d58da4780bf7f7c93b6c
#
_entry.id   c3d0b0356ca0d58da4780bf7f7c93b6c
#
_cell.length_a   1.000
_cell.length_b   1.000
_cell.length_c   1.000
_cell.angle_alpha   90.00
_cell.angle_beta   90.00
_cell.angle_gamma   90.00
#
_symmetry.space_group_name_H-M   'P 1'
#
loop_
_entity.id
_entity.type
_entity.pdbx_description
1 polymer ?
#
loop_
_entity_poly.entity_id
_entity_poly.type
_entity_poly.pdbx_seq_one_letter_code
_entity_poly.pdbx_strand_id
1 'polypeptide(L)'
;MLKYINALRLPLAALVVFIHSYNTAWRGINSQVVDGLGTILSRTLPTFAVPLFFAISGYLFFINQQTFSWKGYVEKLHRRFYTLLIPYICWNVIAFALYALKDVSAGQLLHLPLSFNLFWGCTQVGGEGSNILGWHVIASTAPVQEPLWFVRDLMVIVLCSPLLYTILRYLKWLGLAIVAIVYYAGLWPNVGGMTLIGVWFFMLGAWCGMNKYDVGGKLARYWPICLVSFIISFGLLLGR
;
A
#
# COMPACT_ATOMS: atom_id res chain seq x y z
N MET A 1 1.94 -17.28 15.51
CA MET A 1 2.14 -16.45 14.31
C MET A 1 1.02 -15.46 14.05
N LEU A 2 -0.25 -15.86 13.94
CA LEU A 2 -1.38 -14.94 13.72
C LEU A 2 -1.50 -13.83 14.79
N LYS A 3 -1.19 -14.11 16.05
CA LYS A 3 -1.18 -13.11 17.14
C LYS A 3 -0.18 -11.97 16.87
N TYR A 4 1.03 -12.29 16.39
CA TYR A 4 2.04 -11.27 16.06
C TYR A 4 1.65 -10.44 14.85
N ILE A 5 1.06 -11.05 13.81
CA ILE A 5 0.57 -10.34 12.63
C ILE A 5 -0.56 -9.36 13.01
N ASN A 6 -1.46 -9.78 13.89
CA ASN A 6 -2.53 -8.91 14.38
C ASN A 6 -1.98 -7.75 15.23
N ALA A 7 -0.96 -8.01 16.06
CA ALA A 7 -0.31 -6.97 16.86
C ALA A 7 0.43 -5.92 16.00
N LEU A 8 1.01 -6.33 14.85
CA LEU A 8 1.70 -5.42 13.94
C LEU A 8 0.76 -4.46 13.21
N ARG A 9 -0.51 -4.81 13.02
CA ARG A 9 -1.45 -3.98 12.25
C ARG A 9 -1.68 -2.61 12.87
N LEU A 10 -1.79 -2.53 14.19
CA LEU A 10 -2.02 -1.26 14.87
C LEU A 10 -0.82 -0.31 14.76
N PRO A 11 0.44 -0.72 15.07
CA PRO A 11 1.61 0.10 14.84
C PRO A 11 1.77 0.54 13.38
N LEU A 12 1.55 -0.35 12.42
CA LEU A 12 1.64 -0.02 10.99
C LEU A 12 0.57 1.02 10.59
N ALA A 13 -0.67 0.89 11.09
CA ALA A 13 -1.71 1.87 10.85
C ALA A 13 -1.35 3.24 11.44
N ALA A 14 -0.79 3.28 12.65
CA ALA A 14 -0.29 4.50 13.27
C ALA A 14 0.80 5.16 12.41
N LEU A 15 1.74 4.39 11.88
CA LEU A 15 2.77 4.91 10.96
C LEU A 15 2.17 5.54 9.70
N VAL A 16 1.12 4.96 9.13
CA VAL A 16 0.41 5.56 7.97
C VAL A 16 -0.24 6.89 8.36
N VAL A 17 -0.79 7.01 9.57
CA VAL A 17 -1.33 8.29 10.05
C VAL A 17 -0.21 9.33 10.18
N PHE A 18 0.97 8.95 10.66
CA PHE A 18 2.12 9.86 10.78
C PHE A 18 2.58 10.43 9.43
N ILE A 19 2.54 9.66 8.33
CA ILE A 19 2.87 10.19 6.98
C ILE A 19 2.03 11.42 6.67
N HIS A 20 0.75 11.36 6.97
CA HIS A 20 -0.21 12.39 6.56
C HIS A 20 -0.34 13.55 7.57
N SER A 21 0.07 13.34 8.81
CA SER A 21 -0.02 14.36 9.87
C SER A 21 1.22 15.25 9.99
N TYR A 22 2.39 14.84 9.47
CA TYR A 22 3.65 15.56 9.63
C TYR A 22 3.61 16.99 9.10
N ASN A 23 3.02 17.20 7.93
CA ASN A 23 2.98 18.53 7.30
C ASN A 23 2.09 19.54 8.03
N THR A 24 1.19 19.10 8.90
CA THR A 24 0.24 19.97 9.61
C THR A 24 0.66 20.24 11.05
N ALA A 25 1.20 19.25 11.74
CA ALA A 25 1.48 19.33 13.18
C ALA A 25 2.84 19.97 13.53
N TRP A 26 3.82 19.90 12.62
CA TRP A 26 5.22 20.27 12.90
C TRP A 26 5.68 21.55 12.20
N ARG A 27 4.82 22.18 11.38
CA ARG A 27 5.14 23.45 10.75
C ARG A 27 5.23 24.55 11.82
N GLY A 28 6.41 25.12 11.99
CA GLY A 28 6.65 26.26 12.87
C GLY A 28 7.51 25.97 14.11
N ILE A 29 7.95 24.74 14.32
CA ILE A 29 8.88 24.40 15.39
C ILE A 29 10.30 24.40 14.81
N ASN A 30 11.01 25.50 14.96
CA ASN A 30 12.41 25.65 14.51
C ASN A 30 13.37 24.87 15.44
N SER A 31 13.42 23.54 15.32
CA SER A 31 14.33 22.69 16.06
C SER A 31 14.81 21.56 15.18
N GLN A 32 16.13 21.46 14.98
CA GLN A 32 16.76 20.37 14.22
C GLN A 32 16.40 18.98 14.76
N VAL A 33 16.22 18.83 16.06
CA VAL A 33 15.81 17.58 16.70
C VAL A 33 14.37 17.22 16.31
N VAL A 34 13.48 18.19 16.29
CA VAL A 34 12.07 18.00 15.92
C VAL A 34 11.97 17.65 14.43
N ASP A 35 12.72 18.32 13.57
CA ASP A 35 12.78 18.04 12.14
C ASP A 35 13.37 16.64 11.87
N GLY A 36 14.40 16.25 12.58
CA GLY A 36 14.99 14.92 12.49
C GLY A 36 14.01 13.83 12.91
N LEU A 37 13.39 13.95 14.07
CA LEU A 37 12.37 13.02 14.56
C LEU A 37 11.15 12.98 13.64
N GLY A 38 10.71 14.13 13.17
CA GLY A 38 9.61 14.23 12.22
C GLY A 38 9.92 13.50 10.91
N THR A 39 11.12 13.65 10.37
CA THR A 39 11.56 12.94 9.16
C THR A 39 11.60 11.42 9.37
N ILE A 40 12.10 10.98 10.51
CA ILE A 40 12.15 9.55 10.85
C ILE A 40 10.73 8.97 10.95
N LEU A 41 9.87 9.59 11.75
CA LEU A 41 8.54 9.08 12.05
C LEU A 41 7.56 9.22 10.88
N SER A 42 7.72 10.24 10.03
CA SER A 42 6.74 10.54 8.98
C SER A 42 7.21 10.23 7.57
N ARG A 43 8.51 10.10 7.34
CA ARG A 43 9.05 9.77 6.01
C ARG A 43 9.72 8.41 5.95
N THR A 44 10.58 8.08 6.92
CA THR A 44 11.41 6.87 6.83
C THR A 44 10.68 5.61 7.31
N LEU A 45 10.19 5.61 8.55
CA LEU A 45 9.50 4.43 9.11
C LEU A 45 8.21 4.07 8.36
N PRO A 46 7.38 5.03 7.97
CA PRO A 46 6.12 4.70 7.31
C PRO A 46 6.27 4.15 5.89
N THR A 47 7.40 4.38 5.21
CA THR A 47 7.64 3.78 3.89
C THR A 47 7.60 2.26 3.91
N PHE A 48 7.86 1.63 5.06
CA PHE A 48 7.74 0.18 5.23
C PHE A 48 6.31 -0.28 5.55
N ALA A 49 5.46 0.61 6.05
CA ALA A 49 4.12 0.24 6.53
C ALA A 49 3.25 -0.31 5.40
N VAL A 50 3.14 0.41 4.29
CA VAL A 50 2.29 0.03 3.16
C VAL A 50 2.78 -1.27 2.49
N PRO A 51 4.07 -1.46 2.15
CA PRO A 51 4.59 -2.74 1.69
C PRO A 51 4.29 -3.91 2.62
N LEU A 52 4.43 -3.72 3.94
CA LEU A 52 4.12 -4.76 4.92
C LEU A 52 2.62 -5.08 4.97
N PHE A 53 1.73 -4.10 4.81
CA PHE A 53 0.30 -4.37 4.69
C PHE A 53 -0.02 -5.25 3.49
N PHE A 54 0.58 -5.00 2.34
CA PHE A 54 0.42 -5.84 1.16
C PHE A 54 0.96 -7.25 1.40
N ALA A 55 2.15 -7.39 1.98
CA ALA A 55 2.75 -8.68 2.30
C ALA A 55 1.91 -9.48 3.31
N ILE A 56 1.47 -8.86 4.39
CA ILE A 56 0.59 -9.49 5.38
C ILE A 56 -0.73 -9.91 4.72
N SER A 57 -1.30 -9.08 3.86
CA SER A 57 -2.55 -9.40 3.15
C SER A 57 -2.40 -10.59 2.22
N GLY A 58 -1.32 -10.67 1.45
CA GLY A 58 -1.00 -11.81 0.59
C GLY A 58 -0.78 -13.09 1.39
N TYR A 59 0.01 -13.01 2.46
CA TYR A 59 0.25 -14.14 3.36
C TYR A 59 -1.04 -14.71 3.95
N LEU A 60 -1.88 -13.86 4.54
CA LEU A 60 -3.15 -14.27 5.15
C LEU A 60 -4.17 -14.76 4.13
N PHE A 61 -4.08 -14.28 2.90
CA PHE A 61 -4.98 -14.71 1.83
C PHE A 61 -4.71 -16.17 1.44
N PHE A 62 -3.45 -16.61 1.44
CA PHE A 62 -3.04 -17.91 0.93
C PHE A 62 -2.59 -18.94 1.99
N ILE A 63 -2.34 -18.55 3.25
CA ILE A 63 -1.79 -19.46 4.29
C ILE A 63 -2.60 -20.74 4.51
N ASN A 64 -3.91 -20.67 4.36
CA ASN A 64 -4.81 -21.82 4.59
C ASN A 64 -5.25 -22.49 3.27
N GLN A 65 -4.67 -22.12 2.13
CA GLN A 65 -4.99 -22.69 0.83
C GLN A 65 -3.87 -23.58 0.35
N GLN A 66 -4.06 -24.90 0.42
CA GLN A 66 -3.15 -25.86 -0.22
C GLN A 66 -3.35 -25.93 -1.72
N THR A 67 -4.60 -25.81 -2.16
CA THR A 67 -5.02 -25.76 -3.57
C THR A 67 -5.97 -24.60 -3.76
N PHE A 68 -5.94 -23.99 -4.96
CA PHE A 68 -6.87 -22.94 -5.30
C PHE A 68 -8.30 -23.51 -5.40
N SER A 69 -9.23 -22.88 -4.73
CA SER A 69 -10.65 -23.20 -4.77
C SER A 69 -11.45 -21.95 -5.09
N TRP A 70 -12.26 -21.99 -6.15
CA TRP A 70 -13.14 -20.89 -6.51
C TRP A 70 -14.13 -20.53 -5.41
N LYS A 71 -14.69 -21.55 -4.72
CA LYS A 71 -15.58 -21.32 -3.58
C LYS A 71 -14.87 -20.57 -2.47
N GLY A 72 -13.69 -21.01 -2.08
CA GLY A 72 -12.89 -20.33 -1.04
C GLY A 72 -12.44 -18.94 -1.46
N TYR A 73 -12.18 -18.72 -2.76
CA TYR A 73 -11.86 -17.39 -3.29
C TYR A 73 -13.05 -16.44 -3.16
N VAL A 74 -14.24 -16.86 -3.62
CA VAL A 74 -15.46 -16.04 -3.55
C VAL A 74 -15.83 -15.70 -2.09
N GLU A 75 -15.72 -16.67 -1.17
CA GLU A 75 -15.95 -16.42 0.25
C GLU A 75 -14.99 -15.36 0.81
N LYS A 76 -13.72 -15.41 0.41
CA LYS A 76 -12.74 -14.39 0.82
C LYS A 76 -13.04 -13.03 0.20
N LEU A 77 -13.44 -12.97 -1.08
CA LEU A 77 -13.88 -11.72 -1.72
C LEU A 77 -15.07 -11.12 -0.99
N HIS A 78 -16.08 -11.92 -0.66
CA HIS A 78 -17.25 -11.46 0.06
C HIS A 78 -16.90 -10.84 1.42
N ARG A 79 -15.99 -11.47 2.17
CA ARG A 79 -15.47 -10.89 3.42
C ARG A 79 -14.74 -9.58 3.19
N ARG A 80 -13.93 -9.49 2.13
CA ARG A 80 -13.19 -8.28 1.77
C ARG A 80 -14.10 -7.15 1.30
N PHE A 81 -15.22 -7.46 0.66
CA PHE A 81 -16.25 -6.50 0.31
C PHE A 81 -16.68 -5.70 1.55
N TYR A 82 -17.06 -6.36 2.63
CA TYR A 82 -17.50 -5.67 3.85
C TYR A 82 -16.35 -4.99 4.60
N THR A 83 -15.18 -5.57 4.61
CA THR A 83 -14.07 -5.06 5.44
C THR A 83 -13.20 -4.03 4.74
N LEU A 84 -13.22 -3.95 3.42
CA LEU A 84 -12.41 -3.00 2.64
C LEU A 84 -13.27 -2.04 1.83
N LEU A 85 -14.19 -2.55 0.99
CA LEU A 85 -14.92 -1.71 0.03
C LEU A 85 -15.92 -0.78 0.73
N ILE A 86 -16.68 -1.28 1.70
CA ILE A 86 -17.65 -0.42 2.41
C ILE A 86 -16.94 0.71 3.15
N PRO A 87 -15.92 0.47 4.02
CA PRO A 87 -15.17 1.56 4.64
C PRO A 87 -14.50 2.49 3.63
N TYR A 88 -13.98 1.94 2.52
CA TYR A 88 -13.39 2.74 1.46
C TYR A 88 -14.37 3.75 0.86
N ILE A 89 -15.57 3.30 0.51
CA ILE A 89 -16.62 4.17 -0.02
C ILE A 89 -17.05 5.21 1.03
N CYS A 90 -17.33 4.77 2.25
CA CYS A 90 -17.76 5.66 3.33
C CYS A 90 -16.76 6.80 3.58
N TRP A 91 -15.47 6.49 3.71
CA TRP A 91 -14.46 7.50 3.95
C TRP A 91 -14.26 8.46 2.78
N ASN A 92 -14.35 7.99 1.53
CA ASN A 92 -14.30 8.87 0.36
C ASN A 92 -15.52 9.79 0.28
N VAL A 93 -16.73 9.28 0.61
CA VAL A 93 -17.95 10.09 0.66
C VAL A 93 -17.85 11.15 1.76
N ILE A 94 -17.37 10.78 2.95
CA ILE A 94 -17.15 11.73 4.05
C ILE A 94 -16.15 12.82 3.64
N ALA A 95 -15.02 12.44 3.05
CA ALA A 95 -14.03 13.39 2.57
C ALA A 95 -14.62 14.35 1.52
N PHE A 96 -15.34 13.81 0.54
CA PHE A 96 -16.05 14.64 -0.46
C PHE A 96 -17.03 15.62 0.18
N ALA A 97 -17.85 15.15 1.13
CA ALA A 97 -18.81 16.00 1.83
C ALA A 97 -18.11 17.14 2.60
N LEU A 98 -16.97 16.85 3.25
CA LEU A 98 -16.18 17.88 3.95
C LEU A 98 -15.60 18.93 2.99
N TYR A 99 -15.07 18.51 1.83
CA TYR A 99 -14.60 19.43 0.80
C TYR A 99 -15.75 20.28 0.23
N ALA A 100 -16.90 19.65 -0.08
CA ALA A 100 -18.07 20.36 -0.56
C ALA A 100 -18.59 21.39 0.44
N LEU A 101 -18.64 21.05 1.72
CA LEU A 101 -19.04 21.96 2.78
C LEU A 101 -18.06 23.15 2.88
N LYS A 102 -16.77 22.91 2.76
CA LYS A 102 -15.76 23.97 2.76
C LYS A 102 -15.95 24.92 1.58
N ASP A 103 -16.15 24.39 0.37
CA ASP A 103 -16.37 25.20 -0.84
C ASP A 103 -17.63 26.07 -0.73
N VAL A 104 -18.74 25.47 -0.31
CA VAL A 104 -20.02 26.17 -0.11
C VAL A 104 -19.88 27.25 0.98
N SER A 105 -19.21 26.96 2.09
CA SER A 105 -18.99 27.93 3.17
C SER A 105 -18.12 29.12 2.73
N ALA A 106 -17.24 28.89 1.75
CA ALA A 106 -16.40 29.92 1.13
C ALA A 106 -17.11 30.68 -0.01
N GLY A 107 -18.37 30.35 -0.32
CA GLY A 107 -19.11 30.91 -1.45
C GLY A 107 -18.57 30.51 -2.81
N GLN A 108 -17.84 29.38 -2.88
CA GLN A 108 -17.21 28.90 -4.10
C GLN A 108 -18.04 27.78 -4.71
N LEU A 109 -17.92 27.63 -6.04
CA LEU A 109 -18.46 26.47 -6.74
C LEU A 109 -17.68 25.21 -6.34
N LEU A 110 -18.36 24.06 -6.33
CA LEU A 110 -17.74 22.77 -6.06
C LEU A 110 -16.55 22.52 -7.01
N HIS A 111 -15.36 22.42 -6.46
CA HIS A 111 -14.15 22.15 -7.22
C HIS A 111 -14.10 20.70 -7.73
N LEU A 112 -14.75 19.79 -7.02
CA LEU A 112 -14.76 18.37 -7.31
C LEU A 112 -16.17 17.95 -7.78
N PRO A 113 -16.37 17.65 -9.07
CA PRO A 113 -17.64 17.12 -9.54
C PRO A 113 -17.86 15.72 -8.98
N LEU A 114 -19.09 15.38 -8.61
CA LEU A 114 -19.46 14.03 -8.17
C LEU A 114 -19.32 13.06 -9.35
N SER A 115 -18.22 12.31 -9.40
CA SER A 115 -17.89 11.38 -10.47
C SER A 115 -17.19 10.14 -9.93
N PHE A 116 -17.10 9.09 -10.74
CA PHE A 116 -16.33 7.89 -10.39
C PHE A 116 -14.87 8.19 -10.08
N ASN A 117 -14.31 9.21 -10.69
CA ASN A 117 -12.93 9.63 -10.45
C ASN A 117 -12.66 9.99 -8.98
N LEU A 118 -13.66 10.45 -8.22
CA LEU A 118 -13.53 10.70 -6.78
C LEU A 118 -13.06 9.47 -6.02
N PHE A 119 -13.52 8.31 -6.45
CA PHE A 119 -13.21 7.02 -5.83
C PHE A 119 -11.97 6.37 -6.43
N TRP A 120 -11.60 6.71 -7.67
CA TRP A 120 -10.51 6.02 -8.35
C TRP A 120 -9.24 6.84 -8.46
N GLY A 121 -9.35 8.09 -8.87
CA GLY A 121 -8.19 8.92 -9.13
C GLY A 121 -8.56 10.36 -9.39
N CYS A 122 -9.02 11.09 -8.36
CA CYS A 122 -9.45 12.47 -8.53
C CYS A 122 -8.32 13.48 -8.38
N THR A 123 -7.27 13.17 -7.66
CA THR A 123 -6.11 14.02 -7.54
C THR A 123 -5.17 13.78 -8.71
N GLN A 124 -5.32 14.58 -9.73
CA GLN A 124 -4.22 14.83 -10.66
C GLN A 124 -3.22 15.72 -9.90
N VAL A 125 -2.35 15.13 -9.13
CA VAL A 125 -1.16 15.84 -8.72
C VAL A 125 -0.39 16.06 -10.02
N GLY A 126 -0.29 17.32 -10.46
CA GLY A 126 0.32 17.72 -11.71
C GLY A 126 1.74 17.19 -11.83
N GLY A 127 1.86 15.99 -12.26
CA GLY A 127 3.08 15.33 -12.65
C GLY A 127 3.06 15.20 -14.15
N GLU A 128 4.11 15.62 -14.79
CA GLU A 128 4.37 15.35 -16.18
C GLU A 128 4.22 13.86 -16.42
N GLY A 129 3.24 13.46 -17.24
CA GLY A 129 3.02 12.07 -17.59
C GLY A 129 4.23 11.54 -18.33
N SER A 130 4.80 10.42 -17.93
CA SER A 130 5.85 9.76 -18.68
C SER A 130 5.22 8.87 -19.76
N ASN A 131 5.64 9.05 -20.99
CA ASN A 131 5.28 8.17 -22.10
C ASN A 131 6.15 6.91 -22.06
N ILE A 132 5.57 5.80 -21.63
CA ILE A 132 6.24 4.50 -21.67
C ILE A 132 5.55 3.65 -22.73
N LEU A 133 6.28 3.22 -23.77
CA LEU A 133 5.77 2.35 -24.84
C LEU A 133 4.50 2.91 -25.55
N GLY A 134 4.38 4.25 -25.69
CA GLY A 134 3.22 4.88 -26.33
C GLY A 134 1.98 5.03 -25.42
N TRP A 135 2.06 4.64 -24.14
CA TRP A 135 0.99 4.84 -23.17
C TRP A 135 1.26 6.08 -22.31
N HIS A 136 0.27 6.95 -22.25
CA HIS A 136 0.34 8.14 -21.39
C HIS A 136 0.01 7.72 -19.96
N VAL A 137 1.04 7.61 -19.11
CA VAL A 137 0.89 7.18 -17.73
C VAL A 137 0.91 8.40 -16.82
N ILE A 138 -0.19 8.66 -16.16
CA ILE A 138 -0.31 9.72 -15.14
C ILE A 138 0.37 9.23 -13.86
N ALA A 139 1.33 9.97 -13.35
CA ALA A 139 2.26 9.53 -12.31
C ALA A 139 1.64 9.21 -10.94
N SER A 140 0.48 9.72 -10.58
CA SER A 140 -0.25 9.24 -9.41
C SER A 140 -1.73 9.61 -9.49
N THR A 141 -2.56 8.60 -9.42
CA THR A 141 -4.00 8.76 -9.22
C THR A 141 -4.34 8.30 -7.81
N ALA A 142 -4.80 9.21 -6.95
CA ALA A 142 -5.29 8.89 -5.63
C ALA A 142 -6.80 9.21 -5.55
N PRO A 143 -7.59 8.48 -4.73
CA PRO A 143 -8.98 8.84 -4.46
C PRO A 143 -9.05 10.18 -3.72
N VAL A 144 -10.25 10.73 -3.52
CA VAL A 144 -10.47 11.97 -2.74
C VAL A 144 -9.81 11.89 -1.37
N GLN A 145 -9.97 10.77 -0.70
CA GLN A 145 -9.23 10.48 0.52
C GLN A 145 -7.89 9.84 0.15
N GLU A 146 -6.90 10.68 -0.08
CA GLU A 146 -5.58 10.28 -0.59
C GLU A 146 -4.97 9.06 0.13
N PRO A 147 -4.96 8.96 1.46
CA PRO A 147 -4.40 7.81 2.17
C PRO A 147 -5.00 6.46 1.77
N LEU A 148 -6.18 6.43 1.18
CA LEU A 148 -6.86 5.18 0.83
C LEU A 148 -6.41 4.57 -0.50
N TRP A 149 -5.44 5.16 -1.21
CA TRP A 149 -4.93 4.60 -2.46
C TRP A 149 -4.45 3.14 -2.30
N PHE A 150 -3.81 2.81 -1.18
CA PHE A 150 -3.33 1.45 -0.94
C PHE A 150 -4.46 0.44 -0.70
N VAL A 151 -5.59 0.88 -0.13
CA VAL A 151 -6.79 0.03 0.07
C VAL A 151 -7.42 -0.29 -1.29
N ARG A 152 -7.52 0.71 -2.19
CA ARG A 152 -7.98 0.51 -3.56
C ARG A 152 -7.11 -0.51 -4.29
N ASP A 153 -5.79 -0.32 -4.25
CA ASP A 153 -4.84 -1.20 -4.90
C ASP A 153 -4.92 -2.62 -4.31
N LEU A 154 -5.05 -2.74 -2.99
CA LEU A 154 -5.24 -4.03 -2.35
C LEU A 154 -6.51 -4.74 -2.82
N MET A 155 -7.63 -4.02 -3.01
CA MET A 155 -8.86 -4.60 -3.54
C MET A 155 -8.66 -5.15 -4.95
N VAL A 156 -8.01 -4.39 -5.84
CA VAL A 156 -7.72 -4.82 -7.21
C VAL A 156 -6.78 -6.02 -7.22
N ILE A 157 -5.71 -5.99 -6.42
CA ILE A 157 -4.76 -7.11 -6.34
C ILE A 157 -5.45 -8.38 -5.81
N VAL A 158 -6.35 -8.26 -4.85
CA VAL A 158 -7.15 -9.40 -4.35
C VAL A 158 -8.09 -9.93 -5.43
N LEU A 159 -8.70 -9.07 -6.26
CA LEU A 159 -9.46 -9.51 -7.42
C LEU A 159 -8.58 -10.28 -8.43
N CYS A 160 -7.37 -9.82 -8.65
CA CYS A 160 -6.38 -10.47 -9.53
C CYS A 160 -5.69 -11.68 -8.89
N SER A 161 -5.99 -12.03 -7.63
CA SER A 161 -5.30 -13.08 -6.91
C SER A 161 -5.35 -14.48 -7.56
N PRO A 162 -6.35 -14.89 -8.35
CA PRO A 162 -6.30 -16.15 -9.10
C PRO A 162 -5.17 -16.17 -10.13
N LEU A 163 -4.95 -15.05 -10.82
CA LEU A 163 -3.84 -14.90 -11.77
C LEU A 163 -2.49 -14.95 -11.04
N LEU A 164 -2.37 -14.22 -9.94
CA LEU A 164 -1.15 -14.21 -9.13
C LEU A 164 -0.84 -15.58 -8.54
N TYR A 165 -1.87 -16.32 -8.10
CA TYR A 165 -1.73 -17.72 -7.67
C TYR A 165 -1.16 -18.59 -8.78
N THR A 166 -1.69 -18.47 -9.99
CA THR A 166 -1.24 -19.24 -11.15
C THR A 166 0.23 -18.95 -11.45
N ILE A 167 0.62 -17.69 -11.48
CA ILE A 167 2.02 -17.27 -11.67
C ILE A 167 2.92 -17.89 -10.59
N LEU A 168 2.56 -17.74 -9.31
CA LEU A 168 3.35 -18.29 -8.20
C LEU A 168 3.39 -19.82 -8.18
N ARG A 169 2.32 -20.49 -8.62
CA ARG A 169 2.24 -21.95 -8.68
C ARG A 169 3.16 -22.54 -9.73
N TYR A 170 3.22 -21.94 -10.92
CA TYR A 170 4.00 -22.45 -12.05
C TYR A 170 5.42 -21.87 -12.07
N LEU A 171 5.58 -20.58 -11.88
CA LEU A 171 6.89 -19.92 -11.96
C LEU A 171 7.61 -19.88 -10.60
N LYS A 172 6.90 -20.17 -9.49
CA LYS A 172 7.49 -20.15 -8.14
C LYS A 172 8.21 -18.82 -7.85
N TRP A 173 9.45 -18.88 -7.39
CA TRP A 173 10.27 -17.70 -7.11
C TRP A 173 10.64 -16.90 -8.38
N LEU A 174 10.64 -17.53 -9.56
CA LEU A 174 10.88 -16.84 -10.83
C LEU A 174 9.80 -15.79 -11.10
N GLY A 175 8.55 -16.05 -10.73
CA GLY A 175 7.47 -15.07 -10.84
C GLY A 175 7.77 -13.79 -10.03
N LEU A 176 8.30 -13.92 -8.82
CA LEU A 176 8.74 -12.77 -8.00
C LEU A 176 9.93 -12.05 -8.64
N ALA A 177 10.90 -12.80 -9.18
CA ALA A 177 12.07 -12.23 -9.84
C ALA A 177 11.68 -11.44 -11.10
N ILE A 178 10.77 -11.97 -11.92
CA ILE A 178 10.27 -11.29 -13.12
C ILE A 178 9.61 -9.96 -12.74
N VAL A 179 8.71 -9.96 -11.75
CA VAL A 179 8.07 -8.73 -11.30
C VAL A 179 9.08 -7.74 -10.75
N ALA A 180 10.12 -8.19 -10.02
CA ALA A 180 11.20 -7.33 -9.54
C ALA A 180 12.03 -6.75 -10.71
N ILE A 181 12.36 -7.52 -11.73
CA ILE A 181 13.08 -7.06 -12.93
C ILE A 181 12.25 -6.01 -13.66
N VAL A 182 10.96 -6.26 -13.86
CA VAL A 182 10.04 -5.30 -14.50
C VAL A 182 9.99 -3.99 -13.70
N TYR A 183 10.07 -4.07 -12.37
CA TYR A 183 10.16 -2.90 -11.50
C TYR A 183 11.44 -2.09 -11.75
N TYR A 184 12.60 -2.73 -11.65
CA TYR A 184 13.88 -2.04 -11.81
C TYR A 184 14.09 -1.53 -13.24
N ALA A 185 13.52 -2.20 -14.24
CA ALA A 185 13.54 -1.75 -15.62
C ALA A 185 12.60 -0.57 -15.93
N GLY A 186 11.76 -0.15 -14.96
CA GLY A 186 10.79 0.92 -15.16
C GLY A 186 9.70 0.60 -16.21
N LEU A 187 9.48 -0.70 -16.49
CA LEU A 187 8.55 -1.16 -17.52
C LEU A 187 7.10 -1.32 -17.03
N TRP A 188 6.86 -1.14 -15.72
CA TRP A 188 5.52 -1.29 -15.17
C TRP A 188 4.73 0.01 -15.34
N PRO A 189 3.56 -0.01 -15.97
CA PRO A 189 2.70 1.17 -16.04
C PRO A 189 2.21 1.52 -14.63
N ASN A 190 2.38 2.77 -14.25
CA ASN A 190 1.87 3.27 -12.96
C ASN A 190 0.36 3.51 -13.10
N VAL A 191 -0.42 2.44 -13.08
CA VAL A 191 -1.88 2.49 -13.20
C VAL A 191 -2.48 2.49 -11.80
N GLY A 192 -3.38 3.42 -11.55
CA GLY A 192 -4.17 3.43 -10.30
C GLY A 192 -4.90 2.10 -10.09
N GLY A 193 -4.69 1.48 -8.94
CA GLY A 193 -5.24 0.17 -8.61
C GLY A 193 -4.24 -0.99 -8.70
N MET A 194 -3.11 -0.83 -9.38
CA MET A 194 -2.09 -1.88 -9.50
C MET A 194 -0.68 -1.30 -9.37
N THR A 195 -0.39 -0.67 -8.24
CA THR A 195 1.00 -0.27 -7.97
C THR A 195 1.90 -1.50 -7.89
N LEU A 196 3.05 -1.40 -8.53
CA LEU A 196 3.99 -2.52 -8.59
C LEU A 196 4.50 -2.93 -7.20
N ILE A 197 4.70 -1.95 -6.31
CA ILE A 197 5.04 -2.21 -4.89
C ILE A 197 3.95 -3.09 -4.26
N GLY A 198 2.68 -2.75 -4.47
CA GLY A 198 1.55 -3.53 -3.96
C GLY A 198 1.54 -4.96 -4.49
N VAL A 199 1.69 -5.12 -5.81
CA VAL A 199 1.71 -6.43 -6.48
C VAL A 199 2.88 -7.27 -5.97
N TRP A 200 4.09 -6.71 -5.94
CA TRP A 200 5.29 -7.46 -5.56
C TRP A 200 5.24 -7.93 -4.11
N PHE A 201 4.92 -7.03 -3.16
CA PHE A 201 4.85 -7.39 -1.75
C PHE A 201 3.67 -8.33 -1.45
N PHE A 202 2.53 -8.16 -2.12
CA PHE A 202 1.42 -9.11 -2.00
C PHE A 202 1.83 -10.49 -2.51
N MET A 203 2.49 -10.59 -3.66
CA MET A 203 3.01 -11.86 -4.19
C MET A 203 4.05 -12.49 -3.28
N LEU A 204 4.95 -11.70 -2.69
CA LEU A 204 5.93 -12.18 -1.71
C LEU A 204 5.24 -12.81 -0.48
N GLY A 205 4.26 -12.09 0.07
CA GLY A 205 3.44 -12.61 1.16
C GLY A 205 2.65 -13.85 0.78
N ALA A 206 2.03 -13.86 -0.40
CA ALA A 206 1.30 -14.99 -0.94
C ALA A 206 2.20 -16.22 -1.09
N TRP A 207 3.39 -16.05 -1.63
CA TRP A 207 4.37 -17.13 -1.78
C TRP A 207 4.80 -17.73 -0.44
N CYS A 208 5.05 -16.87 0.56
CA CYS A 208 5.32 -17.30 1.93
C CYS A 208 4.13 -18.07 2.53
N GLY A 209 2.91 -17.61 2.30
CA GLY A 209 1.68 -18.27 2.78
C GLY A 209 1.46 -19.64 2.12
N MET A 210 1.61 -19.73 0.80
CA MET A 210 1.46 -20.99 0.03
C MET A 210 2.48 -22.04 0.45
N ASN A 211 3.71 -21.65 0.72
CA ASN A 211 4.79 -22.55 1.14
C ASN A 211 4.84 -22.76 2.67
N LYS A 212 3.89 -22.23 3.42
CA LYS A 212 3.83 -22.33 4.89
C LYS A 212 5.14 -21.91 5.58
N TYR A 213 5.85 -20.94 5.02
CA TYR A 213 7.07 -20.44 5.64
C TYR A 213 6.76 -19.88 7.03
N ASP A 214 7.50 -20.35 8.02
CA ASP A 214 7.49 -19.73 9.34
C ASP A 214 8.31 -18.43 9.32
N VAL A 215 7.65 -17.39 8.80
CA VAL A 215 8.23 -16.04 8.76
C VAL A 215 8.54 -15.54 10.17
N GLY A 216 7.68 -15.85 11.14
CA GLY A 216 7.85 -15.39 12.53
C GLY A 216 9.07 -16.02 13.21
N GLY A 217 9.26 -17.34 13.09
CA GLY A 217 10.42 -18.02 13.65
C GLY A 217 11.73 -17.61 12.98
N LYS A 218 11.72 -17.46 11.64
CA LYS A 218 12.88 -16.95 10.92
C LYS A 218 13.21 -15.51 11.30
N LEU A 219 12.21 -14.62 11.37
CA LEU A 219 12.42 -13.22 11.77
C LEU A 219 12.96 -13.15 13.21
N ALA A 220 12.43 -13.96 14.12
CA ALA A 220 12.93 -14.05 15.50
C ALA A 220 14.39 -14.55 15.55
N ARG A 221 14.81 -15.40 14.61
CA ARG A 221 16.20 -15.89 14.52
C ARG A 221 17.14 -14.85 13.93
N TYR A 222 16.69 -14.11 12.90
CA TYR A 222 17.55 -13.21 12.14
C TYR A 222 17.32 -11.72 12.49
N TRP A 223 16.53 -11.42 13.55
CA TRP A 223 16.25 -10.05 13.93
C TRP A 223 17.49 -9.18 14.16
N PRO A 224 18.62 -9.68 14.70
CA PRO A 224 19.80 -8.85 14.87
C PRO A 224 20.38 -8.39 13.52
N ILE A 225 20.39 -9.28 12.52
CA ILE A 225 20.84 -8.96 11.16
C ILE A 225 19.92 -7.93 10.52
N CYS A 226 18.61 -8.10 10.66
CA CYS A 226 17.62 -7.14 10.18
C CYS A 226 17.79 -5.77 10.84
N LEU A 227 18.05 -5.75 12.14
CA LEU A 227 18.30 -4.51 12.90
C LEU A 227 19.58 -3.81 12.43
N VAL A 228 20.68 -4.54 12.27
CA VAL A 228 21.94 -3.98 11.76
C VAL A 228 21.77 -3.44 10.35
N SER A 229 21.12 -4.19 9.44
CA SER A 229 20.83 -3.73 8.09
C SER A 229 19.97 -2.47 8.08
N PHE A 230 18.98 -2.41 8.97
CA PHE A 230 18.12 -1.23 9.14
C PHE A 230 18.94 -0.02 9.61
N ILE A 231 19.80 -0.18 10.63
CA ILE A 231 20.64 0.90 11.17
C ILE A 231 21.62 1.41 10.10
N ILE A 232 22.25 0.51 9.33
CA ILE A 232 23.16 0.89 8.24
C ILE A 232 22.40 1.65 7.16
N SER A 233 21.26 1.13 6.70
CA SER A 233 20.44 1.78 5.67
C SER A 233 19.94 3.15 6.12
N PHE A 234 19.58 3.26 7.40
CA PHE A 234 19.13 4.48 8.02
C PHE A 234 20.26 5.50 8.15
N GLY A 235 21.45 5.07 8.59
CA GLY A 235 22.65 5.94 8.66
C GLY A 235 23.05 6.49 7.29
N LEU A 236 22.97 5.67 6.24
CA LEU A 236 23.24 6.10 4.86
C LEU A 236 22.19 7.11 4.34
N LEU A 237 20.97 7.05 4.84
CA LEU A 237 19.89 7.97 4.46
C LEU A 237 20.03 9.33 5.16
N LEU A 238 20.52 9.35 6.40
CA LEU A 238 20.76 10.58 7.16
C LEU A 238 22.07 11.29 6.77
N GLY A 239 23.02 10.58 6.16
CA GLY A 239 24.28 11.13 5.69
C GLY A 239 24.23 11.76 4.29
N ARG A 240 23.05 11.80 3.66
CA ARG A 240 22.76 12.50 2.39
C ARG A 240 21.97 13.77 2.64
#